data_ae388ff9ad2834df170e042de27fe8b0
#
_entry.id   ae388ff9ad2834df170e042de27fe8b0
#
_cell.length_a   1.000
_cell.length_b   1.000
_cell.length_c   1.000
_cell.angle_alpha   90.00
_cell.angle_beta   90.00
_cell.angle_gamma   90.00
#
_symmetry.space_group_name_H-M   'P 1'
#
loop_
_entity.id
_entity.type
_entity.pdbx_description
1 polymer ?
#
loop_
_entity_poly.entity_id
_entity_poly.type
_entity_poly.pdbx_seq_one_letter_code
_entity_poly.pdbx_strand_id
1 'polypeptide(L)'
;MKEVFIVATARTPIGSFNGALAGVPATQLGATVIKAALERAGIAATEVNEVYMGNVLSANLGQAPANQASLAAGVPNSVPCTTVNKVCASGMKAIMLGAQSIMLGDNDVVVAGGMENMSAAPYYLDKARTGYKLGHGNITDGIIRDGLWDPYKDYHMGNAAELCAAEYHITREDQDAYAIESYKRAAAAWEKGYFKEEVVPVQVPGKQMVTVAEDEDYKKVIFEKVPTLKPSFQKDGTITAANASNINDGAAAVVLVSGEKLKALGLKPLAKIISFADASQAPEWFTTTPVKAINNALTKAGMKISDMDYAEVNEAFSCVPIANAKDLGLPLDKVNVWGGAVAMGHPIGCSGARIVVTLNSILHQQNARYGVAGICNGGGGASAIIIEKV
;
A
#
# COMPACT_ATOMS: atom_id res chain seq x y z
N MET A 1 -22.79 -6.94 14.96
CA MET A 1 -21.32 -6.75 14.86
C MET A 1 -20.99 -5.37 15.43
N LYS A 2 -19.88 -5.23 16.17
CA LYS A 2 -19.44 -3.92 16.67
C LYS A 2 -19.05 -3.01 15.51
N GLU A 3 -19.26 -1.70 15.68
CA GLU A 3 -18.75 -0.69 14.73
C GLU A 3 -17.24 -0.51 14.93
N VAL A 4 -16.54 -0.20 13.83
CA VAL A 4 -15.08 -0.01 13.82
C VAL A 4 -14.75 1.37 13.29
N PHE A 5 -13.93 2.10 14.04
CA PHE A 5 -13.50 3.44 13.70
C PHE A 5 -11.99 3.52 13.53
N ILE A 6 -11.54 4.28 12.54
CA ILE A 6 -10.16 4.74 12.41
C ILE A 6 -10.05 6.02 13.24
N VAL A 7 -9.15 6.03 14.22
CA VAL A 7 -8.94 7.21 15.09
C VAL A 7 -7.62 7.92 14.82
N ALA A 8 -6.68 7.25 14.16
CA ALA A 8 -5.45 7.87 13.69
C ALA A 8 -4.89 7.13 12.48
N THR A 9 -4.14 7.87 11.68
CA THR A 9 -3.39 7.37 10.52
C THR A 9 -1.98 7.93 10.53
N ALA A 10 -1.02 7.17 10.03
CA ALA A 10 0.35 7.62 9.83
C ALA A 10 1.00 6.85 8.68
N ARG A 11 1.87 7.51 7.89
CA ARG A 11 2.78 6.85 6.96
C ARG A 11 4.17 7.50 7.02
N THR A 12 5.18 6.75 6.67
CA THR A 12 6.49 7.33 6.36
C THR A 12 6.44 8.07 5.02
N PRO A 13 7.42 8.91 4.69
CA PRO A 13 7.76 9.16 3.31
C PRO A 13 7.98 7.84 2.58
N ILE A 14 7.78 7.83 1.26
CA ILE A 14 8.12 6.69 0.40
C ILE A 14 9.52 6.94 -0.18
N GLY A 15 10.46 6.06 0.21
CA GLY A 15 11.83 6.09 -0.29
C GLY A 15 11.96 5.43 -1.65
N SER A 16 12.81 5.96 -2.50
CA SER A 16 13.18 5.33 -3.77
C SER A 16 13.98 4.06 -3.56
N PHE A 17 14.03 3.22 -4.57
CA PHE A 17 14.93 2.06 -4.60
C PHE A 17 16.39 2.50 -4.43
N ASN A 18 17.06 1.94 -3.43
CA ASN A 18 18.40 2.35 -2.99
C ASN A 18 18.51 3.85 -2.64
N GLY A 19 17.39 4.47 -2.25
CA GLY A 19 17.30 5.88 -1.87
C GLY A 19 17.50 6.14 -0.39
N ALA A 20 16.90 7.22 0.09
CA ALA A 20 17.12 7.74 1.45
C ALA A 20 16.70 6.77 2.56
N LEU A 21 15.73 5.88 2.33
CA LEU A 21 15.26 4.90 3.32
C LEU A 21 15.89 3.51 3.18
N ALA A 22 16.74 3.27 2.18
CA ALA A 22 17.31 1.95 1.89
C ALA A 22 18.01 1.28 3.09
N GLY A 23 18.66 2.08 3.94
CA GLY A 23 19.35 1.60 5.14
C GLY A 23 18.47 1.40 6.38
N VAL A 24 17.16 1.68 6.29
CA VAL A 24 16.25 1.56 7.44
C VAL A 24 15.44 0.26 7.33
N PRO A 25 15.60 -0.72 8.22
CA PRO A 25 14.85 -1.97 8.14
C PRO A 25 13.33 -1.75 8.09
N ALA A 26 12.61 -2.60 7.36
CA ALA A 26 11.14 -2.50 7.27
C ALA A 26 10.47 -2.48 8.66
N THR A 27 10.99 -3.25 9.61
CA THR A 27 10.48 -3.30 10.99
C THR A 27 10.67 -1.96 11.72
N GLN A 28 11.72 -1.21 11.43
CA GLN A 28 11.93 0.12 12.00
C GLN A 28 11.03 1.18 11.34
N LEU A 29 10.79 1.08 10.02
CA LEU A 29 9.78 1.90 9.34
C LEU A 29 8.39 1.64 9.93
N GLY A 30 8.06 0.34 10.14
CA GLY A 30 6.83 -0.08 10.82
C GLY A 30 6.70 0.49 12.23
N ALA A 31 7.76 0.43 13.02
CA ALA A 31 7.80 1.00 14.39
C ALA A 31 7.51 2.52 14.38
N THR A 32 8.07 3.24 13.41
CA THR A 32 7.87 4.69 13.26
C THR A 32 6.39 5.02 13.08
N VAL A 33 5.68 4.33 12.20
CA VAL A 33 4.27 4.62 11.93
C VAL A 33 3.33 4.11 13.03
N ILE A 34 3.64 2.97 13.67
CA ILE A 34 2.87 2.47 14.82
C ILE A 34 2.93 3.48 15.97
N LYS A 35 4.13 3.90 16.34
CA LYS A 35 4.35 4.89 17.39
C LYS A 35 3.61 6.19 17.09
N ALA A 36 3.81 6.74 15.91
CA ALA A 36 3.17 7.99 15.51
C ALA A 36 1.65 7.91 15.45
N ALA A 37 1.08 6.78 14.97
CA ALA A 37 -0.35 6.59 14.95
C ALA A 37 -0.95 6.53 16.37
N LEU A 38 -0.29 5.85 17.31
CA LEU A 38 -0.72 5.83 18.72
C LEU A 38 -0.62 7.22 19.38
N GLU A 39 0.47 7.96 19.14
CA GLU A 39 0.64 9.33 19.63
C GLU A 39 -0.45 10.26 19.07
N ARG A 40 -0.75 10.19 17.78
CA ARG A 40 -1.83 10.96 17.13
C ARG A 40 -3.22 10.60 17.67
N ALA A 41 -3.44 9.32 17.96
CA ALA A 41 -4.70 8.86 18.56
C ALA A 41 -4.85 9.29 20.02
N GLY A 42 -3.77 9.67 20.70
CA GLY A 42 -3.75 9.89 22.15
C GLY A 42 -4.02 8.61 22.95
N ILE A 43 -3.68 7.45 22.38
CA ILE A 43 -3.90 6.13 22.99
C ILE A 43 -2.57 5.62 23.56
N ALA A 44 -2.59 5.23 24.85
CA ALA A 44 -1.43 4.60 25.45
C ALA A 44 -1.15 3.24 24.78
N ALA A 45 0.11 2.92 24.55
CA ALA A 45 0.50 1.65 23.94
C ALA A 45 0.01 0.42 24.73
N THR A 46 -0.25 0.57 26.02
CA THR A 46 -0.83 -0.46 26.91
C THR A 46 -2.31 -0.77 26.66
N GLU A 47 -3.01 0.09 25.91
CA GLU A 47 -4.41 -0.12 25.53
C GLU A 47 -4.54 -0.99 24.26
N VAL A 48 -3.45 -1.21 23.53
CA VAL A 48 -3.45 -2.01 22.29
C VAL A 48 -3.68 -3.49 22.64
N ASN A 49 -4.65 -4.11 21.98
CA ASN A 49 -4.96 -5.52 22.18
C ASN A 49 -4.23 -6.42 21.17
N GLU A 50 -4.02 -5.94 19.93
CA GLU A 50 -3.37 -6.72 18.87
C GLU A 50 -2.76 -5.82 17.80
N VAL A 51 -1.71 -6.33 17.10
CA VAL A 51 -1.04 -5.62 15.98
C VAL A 51 -0.99 -6.52 14.75
N TYR A 52 -1.46 -6.03 13.63
CA TYR A 52 -1.35 -6.66 12.31
C TYR A 52 -0.51 -5.81 11.37
N MET A 53 0.61 -6.34 10.86
CA MET A 53 1.44 -5.62 9.89
C MET A 53 1.68 -6.44 8.63
N GLY A 54 1.32 -5.86 7.48
CA GLY A 54 1.65 -6.40 6.17
C GLY A 54 3.16 -6.30 5.91
N ASN A 55 3.75 -7.40 5.42
CA ASN A 55 5.13 -7.42 4.93
C ASN A 55 5.28 -8.61 3.98
N VAL A 56 5.88 -8.40 2.82
CA VAL A 56 6.01 -9.41 1.76
C VAL A 56 7.43 -9.96 1.69
N LEU A 57 8.42 -9.09 1.58
CA LEU A 57 9.83 -9.45 1.45
C LEU A 57 10.48 -9.57 2.84
N SER A 58 10.05 -10.57 3.59
CA SER A 58 10.45 -10.76 4.99
C SER A 58 11.77 -11.52 5.17
N ALA A 59 12.37 -12.02 4.10
CA ALA A 59 13.66 -12.71 4.20
C ALA A 59 14.74 -11.80 4.81
N ASN A 60 15.53 -12.37 5.73
CA ASN A 60 16.60 -11.67 6.46
C ASN A 60 16.14 -10.56 7.43
N LEU A 61 14.84 -10.39 7.68
CA LEU A 61 14.33 -9.45 8.71
C LEU A 61 14.35 -10.07 10.12
N GLY A 62 14.64 -11.36 10.25
CA GLY A 62 14.52 -12.10 11.50
C GLY A 62 13.10 -12.62 11.74
N GLN A 63 12.84 -13.12 12.96
CA GLN A 63 11.55 -13.70 13.31
C GLN A 63 10.48 -12.63 13.56
N ALA A 64 9.24 -12.91 13.16
CA ALA A 64 8.05 -12.13 13.51
C ALA A 64 8.20 -10.61 13.26
N PRO A 65 8.36 -10.16 12.00
CA PRO A 65 8.57 -8.73 11.69
C PRO A 65 7.55 -7.78 12.31
N ALA A 66 6.25 -8.15 12.36
CA ALA A 66 5.22 -7.35 13.01
C ALA A 66 5.48 -7.16 14.51
N ASN A 67 5.93 -8.21 15.20
CA ASN A 67 6.27 -8.13 16.62
C ASN A 67 7.52 -7.25 16.85
N GLN A 68 8.53 -7.33 15.98
CA GLN A 68 9.70 -6.46 16.06
C GLN A 68 9.28 -4.97 15.95
N ALA A 69 8.43 -4.65 14.96
CA ALA A 69 7.92 -3.28 14.77
C ALA A 69 7.10 -2.81 15.97
N SER A 70 6.23 -3.66 16.50
CA SER A 70 5.38 -3.39 17.65
C SER A 70 6.20 -3.08 18.91
N LEU A 71 7.16 -3.94 19.24
CA LEU A 71 8.04 -3.75 20.42
C LEU A 71 8.92 -2.49 20.27
N ALA A 72 9.46 -2.25 19.09
CA ALA A 72 10.26 -1.05 18.82
C ALA A 72 9.43 0.26 18.89
N ALA A 73 8.11 0.16 18.67
CA ALA A 73 7.17 1.26 18.85
C ALA A 73 6.78 1.49 20.32
N GLY A 74 7.18 0.61 21.26
CA GLY A 74 6.87 0.69 22.67
C GLY A 74 5.55 -0.01 23.06
N VAL A 75 4.97 -0.82 22.19
CA VAL A 75 3.81 -1.66 22.54
C VAL A 75 4.29 -2.79 23.45
N PRO A 76 3.53 -3.14 24.54
CA PRO A 76 3.93 -4.18 25.46
C PRO A 76 4.15 -5.55 24.79
N ASN A 77 5.08 -6.34 25.32
CA ASN A 77 5.38 -7.69 24.83
C ASN A 77 4.26 -8.73 25.08
N SER A 78 3.25 -8.36 25.85
CA SER A 78 2.04 -9.16 26.06
C SER A 78 1.03 -9.04 24.91
N VAL A 79 1.23 -8.06 23.97
CA VAL A 79 0.32 -7.84 22.85
C VAL A 79 0.68 -8.78 21.69
N PRO A 80 -0.25 -9.65 21.26
CA PRO A 80 -0.02 -10.51 20.11
C PRO A 80 0.15 -9.71 18.82
N CYS A 81 1.05 -10.18 17.95
CA CYS A 81 1.37 -9.52 16.70
C CYS A 81 1.40 -10.53 15.55
N THR A 82 0.80 -10.18 14.42
CA THR A 82 0.75 -11.04 13.23
C THR A 82 1.30 -10.33 12.01
N THR A 83 2.27 -10.96 11.34
CA THR A 83 2.73 -10.52 10.02
C THR A 83 1.83 -11.11 8.94
N VAL A 84 1.30 -10.25 8.07
CA VAL A 84 0.34 -10.61 7.02
C VAL A 84 1.02 -10.51 5.65
N ASN A 85 0.96 -11.58 4.87
CA ASN A 85 1.39 -11.56 3.47
C ASN A 85 0.23 -11.92 2.54
N LYS A 86 -0.23 -10.95 1.78
CA LYS A 86 -1.14 -11.05 0.63
C LYS A 86 -0.58 -10.23 -0.53
N VAL A 87 0.72 -10.34 -0.77
CA VAL A 87 1.47 -9.56 -1.75
C VAL A 87 1.14 -8.06 -1.60
N CYS A 88 0.82 -7.33 -2.68
CA CYS A 88 0.56 -5.88 -2.64
C CYS A 88 -0.61 -5.48 -1.70
N ALA A 89 -1.57 -6.37 -1.46
CA ALA A 89 -2.72 -6.10 -0.61
C ALA A 89 -2.45 -6.36 0.90
N SER A 90 -1.23 -6.74 1.30
CA SER A 90 -0.90 -7.14 2.68
C SER A 90 -1.30 -6.10 3.72
N GLY A 91 -0.97 -4.83 3.49
CA GLY A 91 -1.30 -3.74 4.43
C GLY A 91 -2.81 -3.50 4.57
N MET A 92 -3.56 -3.56 3.47
CA MET A 92 -5.03 -3.46 3.53
C MET A 92 -5.63 -4.69 4.20
N LYS A 93 -5.11 -5.90 3.91
CA LYS A 93 -5.57 -7.13 4.55
C LYS A 93 -5.33 -7.10 6.06
N ALA A 94 -4.22 -6.54 6.51
CA ALA A 94 -3.95 -6.31 7.93
C ALA A 94 -5.03 -5.41 8.57
N ILE A 95 -5.43 -4.32 7.92
CA ILE A 95 -6.52 -3.44 8.37
C ILE A 95 -7.85 -4.21 8.42
N MET A 96 -8.15 -5.02 7.39
CA MET A 96 -9.37 -5.84 7.36
C MET A 96 -9.41 -6.86 8.49
N LEU A 97 -8.29 -7.54 8.82
CA LEU A 97 -8.19 -8.49 9.92
C LEU A 97 -8.38 -7.78 11.25
N GLY A 98 -7.74 -6.63 11.46
CA GLY A 98 -7.96 -5.81 12.66
C GLY A 98 -9.41 -5.38 12.83
N ALA A 99 -10.07 -4.94 11.74
CA ALA A 99 -11.48 -4.61 11.76
C ALA A 99 -12.35 -5.84 12.07
N GLN A 100 -12.04 -7.00 11.50
CA GLN A 100 -12.76 -8.26 11.78
C GLN A 100 -12.67 -8.66 13.26
N SER A 101 -11.48 -8.59 13.88
CA SER A 101 -11.31 -8.92 15.29
C SER A 101 -12.13 -8.01 16.21
N ILE A 102 -12.22 -6.72 15.89
CA ILE A 102 -13.10 -5.78 16.63
C ILE A 102 -14.57 -6.09 16.38
N MET A 103 -14.99 -6.33 15.14
CA MET A 103 -16.39 -6.65 14.81
C MET A 103 -16.89 -7.91 15.51
N LEU A 104 -16.02 -8.91 15.70
CA LEU A 104 -16.31 -10.15 16.43
C LEU A 104 -16.31 -9.96 17.94
N GLY A 105 -15.69 -8.90 18.45
CA GLY A 105 -15.61 -8.61 19.88
C GLY A 105 -14.37 -9.17 20.57
N ASP A 106 -13.41 -9.70 19.81
CA ASP A 106 -12.15 -10.23 20.35
C ASP A 106 -11.24 -9.11 20.84
N ASN A 107 -11.26 -7.95 20.16
CA ASN A 107 -10.43 -6.79 20.46
C ASN A 107 -11.26 -5.49 20.47
N ASP A 108 -10.74 -4.46 21.14
CA ASP A 108 -11.30 -3.12 21.17
C ASP A 108 -10.35 -2.05 20.59
N VAL A 109 -9.03 -2.28 20.66
CA VAL A 109 -8.00 -1.40 20.12
C VAL A 109 -7.00 -2.22 19.31
N VAL A 110 -6.88 -1.97 18.03
CA VAL A 110 -5.97 -2.69 17.13
C VAL A 110 -5.13 -1.69 16.33
N VAL A 111 -3.84 -1.93 16.24
CA VAL A 111 -2.97 -1.25 15.28
C VAL A 111 -2.80 -2.14 14.06
N ALA A 112 -3.11 -1.61 12.87
CA ALA A 112 -3.01 -2.36 11.64
C ALA A 112 -2.36 -1.53 10.53
N GLY A 113 -1.54 -2.17 9.71
CA GLY A 113 -0.84 -1.45 8.64
C GLY A 113 0.03 -2.34 7.77
N GLY A 114 1.08 -1.76 7.21
CA GLY A 114 2.06 -2.49 6.43
C GLY A 114 3.39 -1.76 6.38
N MET A 115 4.45 -2.50 6.13
CA MET A 115 5.82 -2.03 6.07
C MET A 115 6.59 -2.83 5.02
N GLU A 116 7.47 -2.18 4.30
CA GLU A 116 8.33 -2.83 3.31
C GLU A 116 9.63 -2.05 3.15
N ASN A 117 10.73 -2.76 3.00
CA ASN A 117 11.97 -2.21 2.48
C ASN A 117 12.44 -3.13 1.35
N MET A 118 12.09 -2.74 0.12
CA MET A 118 12.44 -3.53 -1.05
C MET A 118 13.93 -3.39 -1.40
N SER A 119 14.55 -2.26 -1.04
CA SER A 119 15.98 -2.02 -1.23
C SER A 119 16.86 -3.00 -0.44
N ALA A 120 16.38 -3.50 0.71
CA ALA A 120 17.12 -4.43 1.56
C ALA A 120 16.80 -5.91 1.31
N ALA A 121 15.94 -6.24 0.34
CA ALA A 121 15.61 -7.63 0.03
C ALA A 121 16.84 -8.40 -0.46
N PRO A 122 17.12 -9.58 0.08
CA PRO A 122 18.33 -10.33 -0.24
C PRO A 122 18.23 -11.07 -1.58
N TYR A 123 19.37 -11.42 -2.13
CA TYR A 123 19.49 -12.43 -3.16
C TYR A 123 19.57 -13.83 -2.55
N TYR A 124 19.05 -14.85 -3.24
CA TYR A 124 19.03 -16.24 -2.80
C TYR A 124 20.03 -17.11 -3.54
N LEU A 125 20.63 -18.05 -2.80
CA LEU A 125 21.44 -19.13 -3.34
C LEU A 125 20.70 -20.46 -3.12
N ASP A 126 19.95 -20.94 -4.10
CA ASP A 126 19.01 -22.06 -3.98
C ASP A 126 19.67 -23.35 -3.47
N LYS A 127 20.88 -23.62 -3.92
CA LYS A 127 21.63 -24.86 -3.60
C LYS A 127 22.66 -24.68 -2.49
N ALA A 128 22.74 -23.53 -1.81
CA ALA A 128 23.74 -23.27 -0.79
C ALA A 128 23.69 -24.29 0.35
N ARG A 129 22.51 -24.76 0.75
CA ARG A 129 22.32 -25.72 1.83
C ARG A 129 22.78 -27.13 1.47
N THR A 130 22.60 -27.56 0.22
CA THR A 130 22.97 -28.88 -0.29
C THR A 130 24.32 -28.90 -1.03
N GLY A 131 24.86 -27.71 -1.33
CA GLY A 131 26.13 -27.50 -2.03
C GLY A 131 25.99 -27.36 -3.54
N TYR A 132 26.86 -26.54 -4.11
CA TYR A 132 27.11 -26.44 -5.55
C TYR A 132 28.22 -27.43 -5.93
N LYS A 133 27.88 -28.40 -6.77
CA LYS A 133 28.86 -29.36 -7.31
C LYS A 133 29.59 -28.76 -8.53
N LEU A 134 30.11 -29.56 -9.41
CA LEU A 134 30.75 -29.09 -10.65
C LEU A 134 29.73 -28.33 -11.52
N GLY A 135 30.14 -27.16 -12.00
CA GLY A 135 29.30 -26.25 -12.85
C GLY A 135 28.98 -24.93 -12.20
N HIS A 136 28.34 -24.03 -12.97
CA HIS A 136 27.96 -22.71 -12.49
C HIS A 136 26.72 -22.76 -11.61
N GLY A 137 26.61 -21.82 -10.66
CA GLY A 137 25.40 -21.53 -9.88
C GLY A 137 24.81 -20.17 -10.26
N ASN A 138 23.53 -19.98 -9.96
CA ASN A 138 22.83 -18.71 -10.12
C ASN A 138 22.50 -18.10 -8.75
N ILE A 139 22.42 -16.77 -8.69
CA ILE A 139 21.80 -16.05 -7.60
C ILE A 139 20.44 -15.56 -8.09
N THR A 140 19.42 -15.64 -7.23
CA THR A 140 18.05 -15.25 -7.54
C THR A 140 17.71 -13.98 -6.77
N ASP A 141 17.23 -12.95 -7.46
CA ASP A 141 16.77 -11.71 -6.81
C ASP A 141 15.48 -11.99 -6.03
N GLY A 142 15.50 -11.73 -4.72
CA GLY A 142 14.36 -11.95 -3.83
C GLY A 142 13.18 -11.02 -4.15
N ILE A 143 13.41 -9.81 -4.63
CA ILE A 143 12.33 -8.88 -5.04
C ILE A 143 11.56 -9.49 -6.22
N ILE A 144 12.30 -9.92 -7.24
CA ILE A 144 11.71 -10.54 -8.43
C ILE A 144 10.99 -11.83 -8.04
N ARG A 145 11.67 -12.73 -7.34
CA ARG A 145 11.17 -14.07 -7.07
C ARG A 145 9.91 -14.10 -6.24
N ASP A 146 9.87 -13.30 -5.16
CA ASP A 146 8.79 -13.37 -4.16
C ASP A 146 7.76 -12.26 -4.31
N GLY A 147 8.10 -11.16 -5.02
CA GLY A 147 7.23 -9.99 -5.15
C GLY A 147 6.69 -9.72 -6.55
N LEU A 148 7.49 -9.94 -7.60
CA LEU A 148 7.20 -9.39 -8.94
C LEU A 148 7.11 -10.43 -10.06
N TRP A 149 7.25 -11.73 -9.75
CA TRP A 149 7.19 -12.82 -10.72
C TRP A 149 5.91 -13.63 -10.58
N ASP A 150 5.20 -13.85 -11.68
CA ASP A 150 4.06 -14.75 -11.73
C ASP A 150 4.57 -16.20 -11.92
N PRO A 151 4.43 -17.08 -10.90
CA PRO A 151 4.91 -18.44 -10.98
C PRO A 151 4.05 -19.37 -11.86
N TYR A 152 2.84 -18.94 -12.22
CA TYR A 152 1.90 -19.75 -13.02
C TYR A 152 2.15 -19.60 -14.52
N LYS A 153 2.49 -18.40 -14.97
CA LYS A 153 2.79 -18.10 -16.37
C LYS A 153 4.28 -17.89 -16.63
N ASP A 154 5.10 -17.93 -15.58
CA ASP A 154 6.56 -17.79 -15.65
C ASP A 154 7.00 -16.50 -16.33
N TYR A 155 6.47 -15.36 -15.87
CA TYR A 155 6.80 -14.04 -16.38
C TYR A 155 6.70 -12.95 -15.29
N HIS A 156 7.26 -11.76 -15.58
CA HIS A 156 7.16 -10.59 -14.70
C HIS A 156 5.72 -10.04 -14.70
N MET A 157 5.29 -9.49 -13.53
CA MET A 157 3.95 -8.87 -13.39
C MET A 157 3.65 -7.79 -14.45
N GLY A 158 4.69 -7.11 -14.97
CA GLY A 158 4.56 -6.17 -16.08
C GLY A 158 4.03 -6.79 -17.38
N ASN A 159 4.29 -8.08 -17.63
CA ASN A 159 3.73 -8.78 -18.79
C ASN A 159 2.21 -8.96 -18.65
N ALA A 160 1.71 -9.23 -17.44
CA ALA A 160 0.27 -9.27 -17.19
C ALA A 160 -0.37 -7.88 -17.29
N ALA A 161 0.37 -6.82 -16.96
CA ALA A 161 -0.10 -5.46 -17.17
C ALA A 161 -0.16 -5.07 -18.66
N GLU A 162 0.78 -5.53 -19.48
CA GLU A 162 0.70 -5.39 -20.95
C GLU A 162 -0.54 -6.12 -21.53
N LEU A 163 -0.85 -7.32 -20.99
CA LEU A 163 -2.08 -8.02 -21.36
C LEU A 163 -3.34 -7.18 -21.05
N CYS A 164 -3.38 -6.56 -19.89
CA CYS A 164 -4.47 -5.65 -19.51
C CYS A 164 -4.56 -4.44 -20.47
N ALA A 165 -3.43 -3.81 -20.77
CA ALA A 165 -3.39 -2.66 -21.68
C ALA A 165 -3.93 -3.04 -23.07
N ALA A 166 -3.54 -4.21 -23.58
CA ALA A 166 -4.00 -4.70 -24.87
C ALA A 166 -5.51 -4.98 -24.88
N GLU A 167 -6.03 -5.71 -23.89
CA GLU A 167 -7.45 -6.10 -23.79
C GLU A 167 -8.36 -4.88 -23.63
N TYR A 168 -7.96 -3.90 -22.83
CA TYR A 168 -8.72 -2.68 -22.59
C TYR A 168 -8.49 -1.60 -23.64
N HIS A 169 -7.63 -1.86 -24.65
CA HIS A 169 -7.22 -0.91 -25.68
C HIS A 169 -6.66 0.40 -25.09
N ILE A 170 -5.89 0.28 -24.02
CA ILE A 170 -5.21 1.39 -23.36
C ILE A 170 -3.87 1.59 -24.06
N THR A 171 -3.74 2.69 -24.79
CA THR A 171 -2.54 2.97 -25.58
C THR A 171 -1.35 3.37 -24.68
N ARG A 172 -0.16 3.46 -25.28
CA ARG A 172 1.02 4.00 -24.64
C ARG A 172 0.79 5.46 -24.20
N GLU A 173 0.17 6.24 -25.07
CA GLU A 173 -0.13 7.64 -24.85
C GLU A 173 -1.10 7.84 -23.69
N ASP A 174 -2.13 6.98 -23.57
CA ASP A 174 -3.06 7.00 -22.45
C ASP A 174 -2.35 6.74 -21.11
N GLN A 175 -1.45 5.76 -21.10
CA GLN A 175 -0.68 5.40 -19.90
C GLN A 175 0.32 6.50 -19.52
N ASP A 176 1.01 7.08 -20.48
CA ASP A 176 1.94 8.18 -20.25
C ASP A 176 1.20 9.44 -19.77
N ALA A 177 0.04 9.77 -20.35
CA ALA A 177 -0.80 10.88 -19.92
C ALA A 177 -1.29 10.69 -18.47
N TYR A 178 -1.74 9.48 -18.12
CA TYR A 178 -2.13 9.15 -16.76
C TYR A 178 -0.94 9.29 -15.78
N ALA A 179 0.22 8.75 -16.14
CA ALA A 179 1.42 8.85 -15.32
C ALA A 179 1.82 10.31 -15.07
N ILE A 180 1.87 11.13 -16.12
CA ILE A 180 2.18 12.55 -16.01
C ILE A 180 1.19 13.26 -15.07
N GLU A 181 -0.09 12.93 -15.17
CA GLU A 181 -1.10 13.48 -14.26
C GLU A 181 -0.88 13.02 -12.81
N SER A 182 -0.56 11.74 -12.56
CA SER A 182 -0.24 11.23 -11.23
C SER A 182 0.95 11.98 -10.61
N TYR A 183 2.03 12.19 -11.36
CA TYR A 183 3.19 12.98 -10.92
C TYR A 183 2.82 14.43 -10.59
N LYS A 184 2.02 15.08 -11.44
CA LYS A 184 1.56 16.47 -11.21
C LYS A 184 0.68 16.57 -9.96
N ARG A 185 -0.22 15.62 -9.76
CA ARG A 185 -1.09 15.56 -8.58
C ARG A 185 -0.27 15.36 -7.30
N ALA A 186 0.71 14.46 -7.31
CA ALA A 186 1.58 14.25 -6.16
C ALA A 186 2.40 15.51 -5.83
N ALA A 187 2.99 16.16 -6.83
CA ALA A 187 3.73 17.41 -6.64
C ALA A 187 2.83 18.52 -6.08
N ALA A 188 1.63 18.71 -6.64
CA ALA A 188 0.68 19.71 -6.17
C ALA A 188 0.18 19.42 -4.74
N ALA A 189 -0.01 18.14 -4.38
CA ALA A 189 -0.44 17.77 -3.03
C ALA A 189 0.68 18.07 -2.01
N TRP A 190 1.93 17.81 -2.34
CA TRP A 190 3.09 18.21 -1.51
C TRP A 190 3.22 19.73 -1.39
N GLU A 191 3.15 20.46 -2.48
CA GLU A 191 3.22 21.93 -2.49
C GLU A 191 2.13 22.56 -1.62
N LYS A 192 0.89 22.04 -1.71
CA LYS A 192 -0.25 22.48 -0.89
C LYS A 192 -0.18 21.99 0.56
N GLY A 193 0.77 21.11 0.89
CA GLY A 193 0.94 20.57 2.24
C GLY A 193 -0.13 19.54 2.65
N TYR A 194 -0.84 18.94 1.70
CA TYR A 194 -1.91 17.97 1.97
C TYR A 194 -1.41 16.69 2.65
N PHE A 195 -0.15 16.28 2.40
CA PHE A 195 0.44 15.10 3.03
C PHE A 195 0.96 15.34 4.46
N LYS A 196 0.97 16.58 4.96
CA LYS A 196 1.51 16.90 6.31
C LYS A 196 0.80 16.15 7.43
N GLU A 197 -0.51 15.92 7.30
CA GLU A 197 -1.30 15.25 8.33
C GLU A 197 -1.04 13.74 8.36
N GLU A 198 -0.60 13.13 7.25
CA GLU A 198 -0.39 11.69 7.19
C GLU A 198 1.09 11.30 7.33
N VAL A 199 2.03 12.11 6.83
CA VAL A 199 3.45 11.78 6.83
C VAL A 199 4.10 12.00 8.18
N VAL A 200 4.96 11.06 8.57
CA VAL A 200 5.83 11.12 9.75
C VAL A 200 7.28 11.05 9.29
N PRO A 201 8.11 12.06 9.62
CA PRO A 201 9.51 12.05 9.25
C PRO A 201 10.25 10.83 9.83
N VAL A 202 11.16 10.27 9.04
CA VAL A 202 12.03 9.16 9.43
C VAL A 202 13.42 9.68 9.71
N GLN A 203 13.97 9.32 10.89
CA GLN A 203 15.34 9.60 11.24
C GLN A 203 16.25 8.48 10.71
N VAL A 204 17.09 8.79 9.75
CA VAL A 204 18.00 7.83 9.11
C VAL A 204 19.38 7.96 9.71
N PRO A 205 19.90 6.92 10.39
CA PRO A 205 21.24 6.95 10.96
C PRO A 205 22.31 6.94 9.85
N GLY A 206 23.35 7.73 10.06
CA GLY A 206 24.50 7.85 9.16
C GLY A 206 25.67 8.51 9.87
N LYS A 207 26.65 9.05 9.13
CA LYS A 207 27.70 9.90 9.73
C LYS A 207 27.09 11.08 10.49
N GLN A 208 25.98 11.59 10.00
CA GLN A 208 25.09 12.51 10.68
C GLN A 208 23.67 11.98 10.51
N MET A 209 22.79 12.25 11.50
CA MET A 209 21.37 11.90 11.41
C MET A 209 20.73 12.72 10.29
N VAL A 210 20.04 12.04 9.37
CA VAL A 210 19.32 12.69 8.29
C VAL A 210 17.82 12.49 8.51
N THR A 211 17.05 13.59 8.45
CA THR A 211 15.60 13.53 8.51
C THR A 211 15.02 13.45 7.11
N VAL A 212 14.34 12.35 6.79
CA VAL A 212 13.59 12.18 5.55
C VAL A 212 12.12 12.46 5.85
N ALA A 213 11.56 13.49 5.23
CA ALA A 213 10.21 14.01 5.52
C ALA A 213 9.28 14.09 4.32
N GLU A 214 9.74 13.68 3.13
CA GLU A 214 9.00 13.86 1.87
C GLU A 214 9.27 12.67 0.94
N ASP A 215 8.28 12.29 0.14
CA ASP A 215 8.41 11.24 -0.88
C ASP A 215 9.48 11.61 -1.90
N GLU A 216 10.23 10.63 -2.40
CA GLU A 216 11.38 10.91 -3.25
C GLU A 216 11.08 10.90 -4.75
N ASP A 217 10.26 9.95 -5.23
CA ASP A 217 10.22 9.62 -6.66
C ASP A 217 9.49 10.65 -7.52
N TYR A 218 8.44 11.28 -7.02
CA TYR A 218 7.67 12.25 -7.79
C TYR A 218 8.51 13.46 -8.27
N LYS A 219 9.64 13.73 -7.61
CA LYS A 219 10.58 14.83 -7.96
C LYS A 219 11.54 14.47 -9.09
N LYS A 220 11.67 13.18 -9.41
CA LYS A 220 12.70 12.68 -10.34
C LYS A 220 12.24 12.61 -11.79
N VAL A 221 10.94 12.75 -12.04
CA VAL A 221 10.39 12.67 -13.39
C VAL A 221 10.82 13.84 -14.27
N ILE A 222 11.22 13.53 -15.50
CA ILE A 222 11.51 14.51 -16.56
C ILE A 222 10.43 14.31 -17.61
N PHE A 223 9.41 15.16 -17.59
CA PHE A 223 8.19 14.98 -18.39
C PHE A 223 8.47 14.87 -19.90
N GLU A 224 9.44 15.62 -20.42
CA GLU A 224 9.82 15.61 -21.83
C GLU A 224 10.42 14.27 -22.28
N LYS A 225 10.92 13.48 -21.33
CA LYS A 225 11.50 12.15 -21.61
C LYS A 225 10.45 11.04 -21.57
N VAL A 226 9.32 11.22 -20.92
CA VAL A 226 8.31 10.17 -20.76
C VAL A 226 7.91 9.52 -22.08
N PRO A 227 7.55 10.25 -23.15
CA PRO A 227 7.18 9.63 -24.43
C PRO A 227 8.32 8.90 -25.14
N THR A 228 9.58 9.18 -24.76
CA THR A 228 10.77 8.62 -25.42
C THR A 228 11.31 7.36 -24.76
N LEU A 229 10.76 6.97 -23.61
CA LEU A 229 11.20 5.81 -22.87
C LEU A 229 10.87 4.51 -23.62
N LYS A 230 11.79 3.55 -23.55
CA LYS A 230 11.58 2.22 -24.12
C LYS A 230 10.66 1.40 -23.24
N PRO A 231 9.83 0.52 -23.82
CA PRO A 231 9.08 -0.47 -23.07
C PRO A 231 9.99 -1.35 -22.20
N SER A 232 9.51 -1.69 -21.00
CA SER A 232 10.32 -2.40 -19.99
C SER A 232 10.12 -3.91 -19.99
N PHE A 233 8.96 -4.42 -20.42
CA PHE A 233 8.58 -5.82 -20.24
C PHE A 233 8.40 -6.60 -21.54
N GLN A 234 8.13 -5.91 -22.66
CA GLN A 234 8.00 -6.49 -24.00
C GLN A 234 8.66 -5.57 -25.01
N LYS A 235 9.20 -6.16 -26.10
CA LYS A 235 9.92 -5.39 -27.13
C LYS A 235 9.04 -4.28 -27.77
N ASP A 236 7.77 -4.62 -28.02
CA ASP A 236 6.78 -3.72 -28.62
C ASP A 236 5.65 -3.41 -27.63
N GLY A 237 6.01 -3.33 -26.34
CA GLY A 237 5.08 -3.05 -25.24
C GLY A 237 4.78 -1.57 -25.08
N THR A 238 3.91 -1.28 -24.13
CA THR A 238 3.41 0.06 -23.82
C THR A 238 3.86 0.56 -22.43
N ILE A 239 4.27 -0.37 -21.55
CA ILE A 239 4.64 -0.06 -20.17
C ILE A 239 6.12 0.28 -20.08
N THR A 240 6.41 1.41 -19.43
CA THR A 240 7.77 1.96 -19.27
C THR A 240 8.06 2.22 -17.79
N ALA A 241 9.30 2.58 -17.49
CA ALA A 241 9.70 2.98 -16.14
C ALA A 241 8.95 4.22 -15.61
N ALA A 242 8.35 5.05 -16.49
CA ALA A 242 7.61 6.24 -16.05
C ALA A 242 6.11 5.99 -15.83
N ASN A 243 5.53 4.98 -16.47
CA ASN A 243 4.11 4.65 -16.34
C ASN A 243 3.83 3.34 -15.57
N ALA A 244 4.88 2.73 -15.01
CA ALA A 244 4.82 1.69 -14.00
C ALA A 244 5.14 2.29 -12.61
N SER A 245 4.67 1.66 -11.53
CA SER A 245 5.14 1.99 -10.20
C SER A 245 6.60 1.56 -10.01
N ASN A 246 7.32 2.30 -9.18
CA ASN A 246 8.71 1.99 -8.82
C ASN A 246 8.79 1.00 -7.66
N ILE A 247 9.99 0.45 -7.44
CA ILE A 247 10.39 -0.34 -6.28
C ILE A 247 10.74 0.64 -5.15
N ASN A 248 10.18 0.46 -3.96
CA ASN A 248 10.25 1.48 -2.92
C ASN A 248 10.29 0.91 -1.50
N ASP A 249 10.58 1.81 -0.56
CA ASP A 249 10.67 1.55 0.87
C ASP A 249 9.66 2.45 1.61
N GLY A 250 8.90 1.90 2.56
CA GLY A 250 7.94 2.69 3.33
C GLY A 250 7.06 1.86 4.26
N ALA A 251 6.34 2.58 5.12
CA ALA A 251 5.36 1.99 6.04
C ALA A 251 4.14 2.90 6.23
N ALA A 252 3.01 2.30 6.55
CA ALA A 252 1.78 2.99 6.90
C ALA A 252 1.00 2.21 7.96
N ALA A 253 0.32 2.90 8.88
CA ALA A 253 -0.49 2.29 9.92
C ALA A 253 -1.73 3.12 10.24
N VAL A 254 -2.76 2.44 10.72
CA VAL A 254 -3.98 3.01 11.28
C VAL A 254 -4.21 2.45 12.68
N VAL A 255 -4.84 3.23 13.54
CA VAL A 255 -5.36 2.77 14.83
C VAL A 255 -6.87 2.59 14.69
N LEU A 256 -7.32 1.36 14.94
CA LEU A 256 -8.72 0.94 14.89
C LEU A 256 -9.26 0.80 16.31
N VAL A 257 -10.47 1.29 16.53
CA VAL A 257 -11.16 1.13 17.84
C VAL A 257 -12.62 0.72 17.67
N SER A 258 -13.13 -0.02 18.64
CA SER A 258 -14.58 -0.29 18.75
C SER A 258 -15.35 0.97 19.12
N GLY A 259 -16.63 1.05 18.72
CA GLY A 259 -17.49 2.19 19.08
C GLY A 259 -17.66 2.35 20.62
N GLU A 260 -17.58 1.27 21.37
CA GLU A 260 -17.61 1.27 22.84
C GLU A 260 -16.33 1.90 23.41
N LYS A 261 -15.17 1.47 22.92
CA LYS A 261 -13.87 1.97 23.36
C LYS A 261 -13.64 3.42 22.94
N LEU A 262 -14.11 3.79 21.75
CA LEU A 262 -14.12 5.19 21.25
C LEU A 262 -14.78 6.12 22.29
N LYS A 263 -15.99 5.75 22.76
CA LYS A 263 -16.74 6.51 23.75
C LYS A 263 -16.05 6.51 25.12
N ALA A 264 -15.59 5.33 25.57
CA ALA A 264 -14.94 5.17 26.86
C ALA A 264 -13.67 6.01 27.00
N LEU A 265 -12.89 6.16 25.92
CA LEU A 265 -11.67 6.98 25.89
C LEU A 265 -11.91 8.43 25.46
N GLY A 266 -13.13 8.83 25.09
CA GLY A 266 -13.46 10.17 24.61
C GLY A 266 -12.73 10.56 23.33
N LEU A 267 -12.44 9.58 22.44
CA LEU A 267 -11.69 9.79 21.21
C LEU A 267 -12.57 10.42 20.13
N LYS A 268 -11.91 11.16 19.23
CA LYS A 268 -12.55 11.68 18.01
C LYS A 268 -12.22 10.74 16.85
N PRO A 269 -13.22 10.12 16.20
CA PRO A 269 -12.98 9.30 15.05
C PRO A 269 -12.60 10.13 13.83
N LEU A 270 -11.73 9.61 12.97
CA LEU A 270 -11.45 10.17 11.65
C LEU A 270 -12.42 9.59 10.62
N ALA A 271 -12.57 8.26 10.64
CA ALA A 271 -13.46 7.57 9.72
C ALA A 271 -14.07 6.33 10.38
N LYS A 272 -15.20 5.89 9.84
CA LYS A 272 -15.82 4.60 10.14
C LYS A 272 -15.54 3.64 8.99
N ILE A 273 -15.16 2.40 9.30
CA ILE A 273 -15.09 1.33 8.31
C ILE A 273 -16.52 0.86 8.03
N ILE A 274 -16.98 1.05 6.80
CA ILE A 274 -18.34 0.68 6.39
C ILE A 274 -18.38 -0.78 5.94
N SER A 275 -17.47 -1.16 5.06
CA SER A 275 -17.34 -2.54 4.60
C SER A 275 -15.97 -2.79 3.98
N PHE A 276 -15.67 -4.06 3.76
CA PHE A 276 -14.50 -4.51 3.04
C PHE A 276 -14.75 -5.87 2.39
N ALA A 277 -14.01 -6.17 1.35
CA ALA A 277 -14.08 -7.44 0.67
C ALA A 277 -12.77 -7.79 -0.05
N ASP A 278 -12.58 -9.07 -0.22
CA ASP A 278 -11.59 -9.65 -1.12
C ASP A 278 -12.25 -10.13 -2.40
N ALA A 279 -11.45 -10.24 -3.46
CA ALA A 279 -11.81 -10.93 -4.68
C ALA A 279 -10.58 -11.63 -5.27
N SER A 280 -10.83 -12.58 -6.16
CA SER A 280 -9.78 -13.27 -6.91
C SER A 280 -10.30 -13.68 -8.29
N GLN A 281 -9.39 -13.82 -9.24
CA GLN A 281 -9.63 -14.34 -10.59
C GLN A 281 -8.36 -14.99 -11.14
N ALA A 282 -8.31 -15.31 -12.43
CA ALA A 282 -7.12 -15.89 -13.03
C ALA A 282 -5.89 -14.95 -12.81
N PRO A 283 -4.71 -15.50 -12.45
CA PRO A 283 -3.54 -14.70 -12.02
C PRO A 283 -3.15 -13.61 -13.01
N GLU A 284 -3.20 -13.87 -14.29
CA GLU A 284 -2.88 -12.92 -15.35
C GLU A 284 -3.78 -11.68 -15.39
N TRP A 285 -4.97 -11.76 -14.79
CA TRP A 285 -5.95 -10.66 -14.72
C TRP A 285 -5.94 -9.91 -13.39
N PHE A 286 -4.88 -10.03 -12.58
CA PHE A 286 -4.79 -9.35 -11.29
C PHE A 286 -5.08 -7.84 -11.39
N THR A 287 -4.74 -7.22 -12.51
CA THR A 287 -4.90 -5.79 -12.79
C THR A 287 -6.33 -5.28 -12.68
N THR A 288 -7.32 -6.11 -13.02
CA THR A 288 -8.76 -5.76 -13.02
C THR A 288 -9.52 -6.34 -11.84
N THR A 289 -8.87 -7.15 -11.00
CA THR A 289 -9.51 -7.74 -9.82
C THR A 289 -10.04 -6.71 -8.81
N PRO A 290 -9.46 -5.50 -8.66
CA PRO A 290 -10.03 -4.48 -7.78
C PRO A 290 -11.48 -4.13 -8.07
N VAL A 291 -11.94 -4.17 -9.34
CA VAL A 291 -13.36 -3.99 -9.71
C VAL A 291 -14.24 -4.96 -8.93
N LYS A 292 -13.87 -6.25 -8.89
CA LYS A 292 -14.64 -7.28 -8.18
C LYS A 292 -14.62 -7.08 -6.67
N ALA A 293 -13.46 -6.73 -6.10
CA ALA A 293 -13.33 -6.49 -4.67
C ALA A 293 -14.15 -5.26 -4.24
N ILE A 294 -14.10 -4.17 -5.01
CA ILE A 294 -14.89 -2.95 -4.77
C ILE A 294 -16.38 -3.26 -4.86
N ASN A 295 -16.83 -3.93 -5.91
CA ASN A 295 -18.26 -4.30 -6.08
C ASN A 295 -18.74 -5.23 -4.95
N ASN A 296 -17.90 -6.16 -4.48
CA ASN A 296 -18.20 -7.00 -3.33
C ASN A 296 -18.35 -6.18 -2.05
N ALA A 297 -17.46 -5.18 -1.83
CA ALA A 297 -17.54 -4.29 -0.67
C ALA A 297 -18.79 -3.39 -0.73
N LEU A 298 -19.11 -2.84 -1.91
CA LEU A 298 -20.33 -2.05 -2.14
C LEU A 298 -21.59 -2.87 -1.87
N THR A 299 -21.66 -4.09 -2.39
CA THR A 299 -22.78 -5.01 -2.18
C THR A 299 -22.99 -5.28 -0.69
N LYS A 300 -21.93 -5.57 0.06
CA LYS A 300 -22.00 -5.77 1.52
C LYS A 300 -22.51 -4.54 2.27
N ALA A 301 -22.16 -3.36 1.78
CA ALA A 301 -22.59 -2.09 2.36
C ALA A 301 -24.01 -1.69 1.95
N GLY A 302 -24.61 -2.33 0.93
CA GLY A 302 -25.86 -1.88 0.31
C GLY A 302 -25.71 -0.54 -0.43
N MET A 303 -24.48 -0.25 -0.92
CA MET A 303 -24.11 1.01 -1.58
C MET A 303 -23.82 0.78 -3.07
N LYS A 304 -23.75 1.88 -3.81
CA LYS A 304 -23.38 1.93 -5.22
C LYS A 304 -22.08 2.70 -5.40
N ILE A 305 -21.40 2.49 -6.51
CA ILE A 305 -20.17 3.24 -6.82
C ILE A 305 -20.42 4.75 -6.95
N SER A 306 -21.62 5.15 -7.36
CA SER A 306 -22.05 6.55 -7.43
C SER A 306 -22.12 7.25 -6.08
N ASP A 307 -22.16 6.50 -4.98
CA ASP A 307 -22.20 7.04 -3.62
C ASP A 307 -20.78 7.41 -3.13
N MET A 308 -19.75 7.00 -3.87
CA MET A 308 -18.37 7.32 -3.53
C MET A 308 -17.96 8.69 -4.05
N ASP A 309 -17.46 9.53 -3.16
CA ASP A 309 -16.94 10.84 -3.51
C ASP A 309 -15.56 10.72 -4.16
N TYR A 310 -14.69 9.86 -3.60
CA TYR A 310 -13.34 9.60 -4.08
C TYR A 310 -12.98 8.13 -4.02
N ALA A 311 -12.05 7.73 -4.88
CA ALA A 311 -11.48 6.40 -4.91
C ALA A 311 -9.94 6.45 -4.91
N GLU A 312 -9.31 5.56 -4.16
CA GLU A 312 -7.88 5.24 -4.25
C GLU A 312 -7.74 3.84 -4.85
N VAL A 313 -7.31 3.75 -6.10
CA VAL A 313 -6.98 2.49 -6.78
C VAL A 313 -5.47 2.42 -6.94
N ASN A 314 -4.82 1.44 -6.30
CA ASN A 314 -3.37 1.39 -6.32
C ASN A 314 -2.80 1.31 -7.74
N GLU A 315 -1.86 2.19 -8.05
CA GLU A 315 -1.24 2.34 -9.37
C GLU A 315 -0.04 1.39 -9.54
N ALA A 316 -0.25 0.07 -9.47
CA ALA A 316 0.85 -0.85 -9.79
C ALA A 316 1.43 -0.57 -11.20
N PHE A 317 0.57 -0.22 -12.13
CA PHE A 317 0.84 0.30 -13.48
C PHE A 317 -0.25 1.29 -13.84
N SER A 318 0.01 2.26 -14.71
CA SER A 318 -1.00 3.26 -15.13
C SER A 318 -2.25 2.64 -15.76
N CYS A 319 -2.13 1.50 -16.44
CA CYS A 319 -3.29 0.79 -17.01
C CYS A 319 -4.26 0.27 -15.94
N VAL A 320 -3.80 0.03 -14.70
CA VAL A 320 -4.65 -0.52 -13.62
C VAL A 320 -5.77 0.45 -13.24
N PRO A 321 -5.51 1.69 -12.77
CA PRO A 321 -6.57 2.63 -12.45
C PRO A 321 -7.42 3.00 -13.67
N ILE A 322 -6.85 3.08 -14.87
CA ILE A 322 -7.60 3.37 -16.11
C ILE A 322 -8.64 2.27 -16.37
N ALA A 323 -8.23 1.00 -16.37
CA ALA A 323 -9.14 -0.14 -16.59
C ALA A 323 -10.20 -0.24 -15.49
N ASN A 324 -9.79 -0.11 -14.23
CA ASN A 324 -10.72 -0.21 -13.10
C ASN A 324 -11.75 0.95 -13.08
N ALA A 325 -11.32 2.18 -13.37
CA ALA A 325 -12.22 3.33 -13.47
C ALA A 325 -13.25 3.15 -14.60
N LYS A 326 -12.81 2.62 -15.75
CA LYS A 326 -13.70 2.31 -16.90
C LYS A 326 -14.77 1.29 -16.51
N ASP A 327 -14.39 0.18 -15.90
CA ASP A 327 -15.32 -0.90 -15.52
C ASP A 327 -16.26 -0.52 -14.38
N LEU A 328 -15.80 0.33 -13.45
CA LEU A 328 -16.62 0.85 -12.35
C LEU A 328 -17.49 2.04 -12.76
N GLY A 329 -17.27 2.64 -13.92
CA GLY A 329 -17.94 3.87 -14.30
C GLY A 329 -17.51 5.07 -13.45
N LEU A 330 -16.29 5.07 -12.93
CA LEU A 330 -15.72 6.16 -12.14
C LEU A 330 -15.01 7.17 -13.07
N PRO A 331 -15.26 8.46 -12.94
CA PRO A 331 -14.47 9.47 -13.64
C PRO A 331 -13.05 9.55 -13.03
N LEU A 332 -12.03 9.64 -13.87
CA LEU A 332 -10.62 9.65 -13.45
C LEU A 332 -10.22 10.87 -12.58
N ASP A 333 -11.01 11.93 -12.61
CA ASP A 333 -10.83 13.09 -11.73
C ASP A 333 -11.23 12.86 -10.27
N LYS A 334 -11.92 11.72 -9.99
CA LYS A 334 -12.23 11.25 -8.63
C LYS A 334 -11.29 10.13 -8.17
N VAL A 335 -10.40 9.64 -9.03
CA VAL A 335 -9.48 8.54 -8.72
C VAL A 335 -8.07 9.08 -8.51
N ASN A 336 -7.45 8.69 -7.38
CA ASN A 336 -6.06 9.03 -7.03
C ASN A 336 -5.78 10.55 -7.16
N VAL A 337 -6.63 11.37 -6.58
CA VAL A 337 -6.64 12.83 -6.78
C VAL A 337 -5.40 13.55 -6.24
N TRP A 338 -4.58 12.87 -5.43
CA TRP A 338 -3.27 13.36 -4.96
C TRP A 338 -2.10 12.59 -5.58
N GLY A 339 -2.31 11.92 -6.71
CA GLY A 339 -1.35 11.00 -7.30
C GLY A 339 -1.33 9.65 -6.58
N GLY A 340 -0.59 8.70 -7.10
CA GLY A 340 -0.54 7.34 -6.58
C GLY A 340 0.84 6.70 -6.70
N ALA A 341 0.85 5.37 -6.77
CA ALA A 341 2.09 4.60 -6.72
C ALA A 341 3.01 4.79 -7.93
N VAL A 342 2.49 5.22 -9.08
CA VAL A 342 3.31 5.59 -10.25
C VAL A 342 4.21 6.78 -9.91
N ALA A 343 3.66 7.78 -9.22
CA ALA A 343 4.40 8.98 -8.84
C ALA A 343 5.18 8.83 -7.53
N MET A 344 4.59 8.22 -6.52
CA MET A 344 5.14 8.17 -5.16
C MET A 344 5.89 6.87 -4.86
N GLY A 345 5.57 5.77 -5.56
CA GLY A 345 6.19 4.48 -5.35
C GLY A 345 5.27 3.42 -4.73
N HIS A 346 5.73 2.15 -4.79
CA HIS A 346 4.94 0.97 -4.42
C HIS A 346 5.70 0.01 -3.49
N PRO A 347 5.95 0.38 -2.22
CA PRO A 347 6.45 -0.59 -1.24
C PRO A 347 5.35 -1.63 -0.98
N ILE A 348 5.52 -2.85 -1.55
CA ILE A 348 4.41 -3.79 -1.78
C ILE A 348 3.65 -4.16 -0.52
N GLY A 349 4.29 -4.46 0.59
CA GLY A 349 3.62 -4.79 1.85
C GLY A 349 2.94 -3.60 2.55
N CYS A 350 3.36 -2.37 2.23
CA CYS A 350 2.84 -1.13 2.79
C CYS A 350 1.64 -0.57 2.02
N SER A 351 1.65 -0.67 0.68
CA SER A 351 0.79 0.12 -0.22
C SER A 351 -0.70 -0.01 0.07
N GLY A 352 -1.17 -1.20 0.46
CA GLY A 352 -2.58 -1.39 0.83
C GLY A 352 -3.01 -0.53 2.02
N ALA A 353 -2.13 -0.32 3.00
CA ALA A 353 -2.40 0.58 4.12
C ALA A 353 -2.20 2.04 3.71
N ARG A 354 -1.17 2.35 2.89
CA ARG A 354 -0.90 3.69 2.40
C ARG A 354 -2.11 4.31 1.71
N ILE A 355 -2.78 3.57 0.79
CA ILE A 355 -3.95 4.11 0.09
C ILE A 355 -5.15 4.34 1.00
N VAL A 356 -5.30 3.58 2.09
CA VAL A 356 -6.34 3.85 3.10
C VAL A 356 -6.02 5.11 3.90
N VAL A 357 -4.76 5.32 4.28
CA VAL A 357 -4.29 6.54 4.95
C VAL A 357 -4.54 7.76 4.07
N THR A 358 -4.12 7.71 2.80
CA THR A 358 -4.30 8.82 1.85
C THR A 358 -5.78 9.08 1.56
N LEU A 359 -6.60 8.03 1.37
CA LEU A 359 -8.05 8.20 1.19
C LEU A 359 -8.70 8.92 2.37
N ASN A 360 -8.33 8.55 3.61
CA ASN A 360 -8.82 9.27 4.79
C ASN A 360 -8.44 10.75 4.73
N SER A 361 -7.19 11.07 4.40
CA SER A 361 -6.71 12.45 4.28
C SER A 361 -7.47 13.23 3.19
N ILE A 362 -7.73 12.60 2.04
CA ILE A 362 -8.52 13.20 0.94
C ILE A 362 -9.94 13.53 1.42
N LEU A 363 -10.62 12.59 2.08
CA LEU A 363 -11.99 12.82 2.56
C LEU A 363 -12.07 14.01 3.53
N HIS A 364 -11.07 14.17 4.39
CA HIS A 364 -11.01 15.30 5.31
C HIS A 364 -10.71 16.63 4.60
N GLN A 365 -9.70 16.67 3.74
CA GLN A 365 -9.28 17.88 3.04
C GLN A 365 -10.33 18.38 2.02
N GLN A 366 -11.02 17.46 1.37
CA GLN A 366 -12.05 17.78 0.37
C GLN A 366 -13.46 17.93 0.98
N ASN A 367 -13.58 17.77 2.31
CA ASN A 367 -14.86 17.73 3.01
C ASN A 367 -15.87 16.75 2.38
N ALA A 368 -15.37 15.60 1.94
CA ALA A 368 -16.12 14.51 1.33
C ALA A 368 -16.55 13.48 2.39
N ARG A 369 -17.52 12.64 2.07
CA ARG A 369 -18.10 11.71 3.04
C ARG A 369 -17.63 10.28 2.84
N TYR A 370 -17.81 9.73 1.65
CA TYR A 370 -17.52 8.32 1.36
C TYR A 370 -16.35 8.15 0.42
N GLY A 371 -15.50 7.20 0.73
CA GLY A 371 -14.41 6.81 -0.15
C GLY A 371 -14.21 5.31 -0.19
N VAL A 372 -13.68 4.82 -1.32
CA VAL A 372 -13.30 3.43 -1.51
C VAL A 372 -11.83 3.33 -1.88
N ALA A 373 -11.11 2.44 -1.22
CA ALA A 373 -9.76 2.05 -1.60
C ALA A 373 -9.77 0.63 -2.15
N GLY A 374 -9.09 0.41 -3.29
CA GLY A 374 -8.92 -0.89 -3.93
C GLY A 374 -7.48 -1.15 -4.32
N ILE A 375 -6.98 -2.35 -4.07
CA ILE A 375 -5.62 -2.75 -4.43
C ILE A 375 -5.62 -4.15 -5.03
N CYS A 376 -4.99 -4.28 -6.19
CA CYS A 376 -4.67 -5.58 -6.79
C CYS A 376 -3.48 -6.23 -6.07
N ASN A 377 -3.36 -7.55 -6.20
CA ASN A 377 -2.16 -8.26 -5.76
C ASN A 377 -1.82 -9.43 -6.70
N GLY A 378 -0.53 -9.76 -6.79
CA GLY A 378 -0.05 -10.93 -7.50
C GLY A 378 -0.82 -12.20 -7.12
N GLY A 379 -0.96 -13.15 -8.06
CA GLY A 379 -1.79 -14.33 -7.91
C GLY A 379 -3.27 -14.12 -8.23
N GLY A 380 -3.62 -13.00 -8.89
CA GLY A 380 -4.99 -12.73 -9.36
C GLY A 380 -5.91 -12.13 -8.30
N GLY A 381 -5.40 -11.72 -7.14
CA GLY A 381 -6.21 -11.22 -6.03
C GLY A 381 -6.41 -9.71 -6.01
N ALA A 382 -7.34 -9.27 -5.16
CA ALA A 382 -7.50 -7.87 -4.75
C ALA A 382 -8.17 -7.78 -3.37
N SER A 383 -8.00 -6.63 -2.73
CA SER A 383 -8.75 -6.23 -1.53
C SER A 383 -9.34 -4.83 -1.74
N ALA A 384 -10.49 -4.57 -1.12
CA ALA A 384 -11.11 -3.25 -1.11
C ALA A 384 -11.71 -2.94 0.26
N ILE A 385 -11.73 -1.66 0.62
CA ILE A 385 -12.31 -1.13 1.85
C ILE A 385 -13.07 0.16 1.55
N ILE A 386 -14.24 0.32 2.16
CA ILE A 386 -15.06 1.54 2.11
C ILE A 386 -15.00 2.20 3.49
N ILE A 387 -14.69 3.48 3.50
CA ILE A 387 -14.66 4.31 4.71
C ILE A 387 -15.61 5.50 4.57
N GLU A 388 -16.19 5.90 5.70
CA GLU A 388 -17.01 7.10 5.85
C GLU A 388 -16.29 8.07 6.78
N LYS A 389 -16.05 9.31 6.34
CA LYS A 389 -15.57 10.39 7.22
C LYS A 389 -16.64 10.70 8.26
N VAL A 390 -16.26 10.81 9.52
CA VAL A 390 -17.14 11.15 10.66
C VAL A 390 -16.69 12.41 11.35
#